data_3334973bd49f3880b5c92bde8f7e7971
#
_entry.id   3334973bd49f3880b5c92bde8f7e7971
#
_cell.length_a   1.000
_cell.length_b   1.000
_cell.length_c   1.000
_cell.angle_alpha   90.00
_cell.angle_beta   90.00
_cell.angle_gamma   90.00
#
_symmetry.space_group_name_H-M   'P 1'
#
loop_
_entity.id
_entity.type
_entity.pdbx_description
1 polymer ?
#
loop_
_entity_poly.entity_id
_entity_poly.type
_entity_poly.pdbx_seq_one_letter_code
_entity_poly.pdbx_strand_id
1 'polypeptide(L)'
;MGSFFFYIFLGMKGEKNMLRKEITYKDYNGTDRTETFYFNLNQAELMEMEMSTSGGYTEMVKSIVAAQDTPSIIKIFKDLILKAYGEKSPDGKRFMKSDELSTAFSQTEAYSELFMELATDAEKAAEFVNGIIPAEIAAEAAKQGITSVTN
;
A
#
# COMPACT_ATOMS: atom_id res chain seq x y z
N MET A 1 9.80 -13.29 -13.46
CA MET A 1 9.08 -12.15 -13.45
C MET A 1 7.67 -12.45 -13.54
N GLY A 2 7.26 -13.08 -14.03
CA GLY A 2 6.18 -13.71 -13.93
C GLY A 2 4.87 -13.16 -14.10
N SER A 3 3.99 -13.88 -13.49
CA SER A 3 2.59 -13.65 -13.62
C SER A 3 2.16 -12.29 -13.14
N PHE A 4 2.75 -11.79 -12.07
CA PHE A 4 2.31 -10.52 -11.52
C PHE A 4 2.54 -9.38 -12.50
N PHE A 5 3.71 -9.33 -13.11
CA PHE A 5 4.01 -8.32 -14.09
C PHE A 5 3.11 -8.45 -15.31
N PHE A 6 2.86 -9.68 -15.73
CA PHE A 6 1.97 -9.96 -16.85
C PHE A 6 0.57 -9.42 -16.57
N TYR A 7 0.07 -9.63 -15.37
CA TYR A 7 -1.27 -9.17 -15.01
C TYR A 7 -1.35 -7.66 -14.87
N ILE A 8 -0.26 -7.02 -14.50
CA ILE A 8 -0.22 -5.57 -14.51
C ILE A 8 -0.52 -5.05 -15.91
N PHE A 9 0.05 -5.69 -16.93
CA PHE A 9 -0.23 -5.29 -18.30
C PHE A 9 -1.63 -5.62 -18.74
N LEU A 10 -2.16 -6.76 -18.32
CA LEU A 10 -3.44 -7.21 -18.81
C LEU A 10 -4.62 -6.68 -18.02
N GLY A 11 -4.43 -6.42 -16.77
CA GLY A 11 -5.52 -6.07 -15.89
C GLY A 11 -5.89 -4.62 -15.98
N MET A 12 -6.18 -4.17 -17.15
CA MET A 12 -6.26 -2.75 -17.35
C MET A 12 -7.61 -2.13 -17.27
N LYS A 13 -8.62 -2.88 -16.96
CA LYS A 13 -9.94 -2.33 -17.11
C LYS A 13 -10.64 -2.03 -15.85
N GLY A 14 -10.07 -2.27 -14.74
CA GLY A 14 -10.75 -2.19 -13.48
C GLY A 14 -11.19 -0.80 -13.10
N GLU A 15 -12.18 -0.77 -12.28
CA GLU A 15 -12.58 0.45 -11.65
C GLU A 15 -11.52 0.88 -10.67
N LYS A 16 -11.36 2.17 -10.56
CA LYS A 16 -10.38 2.69 -9.63
C LYS A 16 -11.04 2.88 -8.28
N ASN A 17 -10.76 1.99 -7.38
CA ASN A 17 -11.24 2.10 -6.02
C ASN A 17 -10.08 2.39 -5.10
N MET A 18 -10.00 3.63 -4.64
CA MET A 18 -8.97 3.98 -3.67
C MET A 18 -9.33 3.44 -2.32
N LEU A 19 -8.33 3.06 -1.56
CA LEU A 19 -8.53 2.68 -0.17
C LEU A 19 -8.74 3.93 0.65
N ARG A 20 -9.83 3.95 1.41
CA ARG A 20 -10.17 5.05 2.28
C ARG A 20 -10.06 4.55 3.71
N LYS A 21 -9.23 5.20 4.52
CA LYS A 21 -9.08 4.81 5.92
C LYS A 21 -9.45 5.99 6.81
N GLU A 22 -10.38 5.74 7.71
CA GLU A 22 -10.72 6.73 8.73
C GLU A 22 -9.89 6.39 9.96
N ILE A 23 -9.07 7.34 10.42
CA ILE A 23 -8.15 7.09 11.52
C ILE A 23 -8.45 8.06 12.63
N THR A 24 -8.63 7.52 13.84
CA THR A 24 -8.82 8.32 15.04
C THR A 24 -7.52 8.38 15.81
N TYR A 25 -7.07 9.56 16.14
CA TYR A 25 -5.79 9.73 16.80
C TYR A 25 -5.79 11.02 17.61
N LYS A 26 -4.83 11.15 18.52
CA LYS A 26 -4.64 12.37 19.29
C LYS A 26 -3.43 13.09 18.71
N ASP A 27 -3.62 14.36 18.31
CA ASP A 27 -2.54 15.10 17.71
C ASP A 27 -1.55 15.59 18.77
N TYR A 28 -0.50 16.26 18.34
CA TYR A 28 0.57 16.66 19.25
C TYR A 28 0.17 17.85 20.14
N ASN A 29 -1.00 18.42 19.92
CA ASN A 29 -1.56 19.41 20.83
C ASN A 29 -2.53 18.77 21.83
N GLY A 30 -2.66 17.43 21.77
CA GLY A 30 -3.57 16.72 22.66
C GLY A 30 -5.02 16.74 22.20
N THR A 31 -5.29 17.17 20.98
CA THR A 31 -6.65 17.23 20.45
C THR A 31 -7.01 15.91 19.78
N ASP A 32 -8.19 15.39 20.11
CA ASP A 32 -8.68 14.19 19.44
C ASP A 32 -9.13 14.52 18.04
N ARG A 33 -8.72 13.70 17.07
CA ARG A 33 -9.08 13.89 15.67
C ARG A 33 -9.54 12.59 15.08
N THR A 34 -10.48 12.67 14.15
CA THR A 34 -10.88 11.55 13.30
C THR A 34 -10.85 12.09 11.89
N GLU A 35 -9.92 11.59 11.08
CA GLU A 35 -9.72 12.11 9.73
C GLU A 35 -9.65 10.97 8.76
N THR A 36 -10.01 11.28 7.51
CA THR A 36 -9.99 10.30 6.43
C THR A 36 -8.73 10.47 5.59
N PHE A 37 -8.05 9.36 5.38
CA PHE A 37 -6.84 9.33 4.57
C PHE A 37 -7.06 8.39 3.39
N TYR A 38 -6.40 8.68 2.28
CA TYR A 38 -6.56 7.91 1.05
C TYR A 38 -5.24 7.30 0.63
N PHE A 39 -5.32 6.09 0.12
CA PHE A 39 -4.16 5.32 -0.32
C PHE A 39 -4.49 4.63 -1.62
N ASN A 40 -3.55 4.66 -2.56
CA ASN A 40 -3.75 4.01 -3.85
C ASN A 40 -2.43 3.84 -4.57
N LEU A 41 -2.27 2.68 -5.23
CA LEU A 41 -1.18 2.47 -6.17
C LEU A 41 -1.82 2.17 -7.51
N ASN A 42 -1.58 3.02 -8.50
CA ASN A 42 -2.16 2.78 -9.81
C ASN A 42 -1.27 1.82 -10.60
N GLN A 43 -1.74 1.43 -11.77
CA GLN A 43 -1.05 0.42 -12.56
C GLN A 43 0.35 0.88 -12.98
N ALA A 44 0.49 2.16 -13.33
CA ALA A 44 1.79 2.69 -13.71
C ALA A 44 2.79 2.62 -12.57
N GLU A 45 2.33 2.97 -11.36
CA GLU A 45 3.18 2.90 -10.18
C GLU A 45 3.61 1.48 -9.87
N LEU A 46 2.67 0.54 -9.99
CA LEU A 46 2.99 -0.88 -9.74
C LEU A 46 4.01 -1.40 -10.75
N MET A 47 3.85 -1.01 -12.01
CA MET A 47 4.79 -1.41 -13.03
C MET A 47 6.18 -0.85 -12.76
N GLU A 48 6.24 0.42 -12.38
CA GLU A 48 7.52 1.04 -12.04
C GLU A 48 8.20 0.33 -10.88
N MET A 49 7.42 -0.01 -9.84
CA MET A 49 7.97 -0.74 -8.71
C MET A 49 8.52 -2.09 -9.12
N GLU A 50 7.77 -2.80 -9.96
CA GLU A 50 8.20 -4.11 -10.41
C GLU A 50 9.47 -4.03 -11.25
N MET A 51 9.54 -3.07 -12.15
CA MET A 51 10.68 -2.96 -13.06
C MET A 51 11.91 -2.34 -12.41
N SER A 52 11.73 -1.52 -11.39
CA SER A 52 12.86 -0.87 -10.75
C SER A 52 13.52 -1.72 -9.67
N THR A 53 12.94 -2.87 -9.36
CA THR A 53 13.50 -3.77 -8.36
C THR A 53 14.18 -4.93 -9.06
N SER A 54 15.44 -5.19 -8.73
CA SER A 54 16.18 -6.28 -9.32
C SER A 54 15.47 -7.60 -9.07
N GLY A 55 15.14 -8.32 -10.14
CA GLY A 55 14.40 -9.57 -10.06
C GLY A 55 12.91 -9.39 -9.83
N GLY A 56 12.42 -8.14 -9.78
CA GLY A 56 11.00 -7.85 -9.61
C GLY A 56 10.61 -7.64 -8.17
N TYR A 57 9.76 -6.65 -7.94
CA TYR A 57 9.33 -6.31 -6.58
C TYR A 57 8.56 -7.46 -5.93
N THR A 58 7.70 -8.12 -6.71
CA THR A 58 6.89 -9.21 -6.19
C THR A 58 7.76 -10.37 -5.69
N GLU A 59 8.75 -10.74 -6.47
CA GLU A 59 9.64 -11.83 -6.09
C GLU A 59 10.47 -11.45 -4.87
N MET A 60 10.88 -10.19 -4.78
CA MET A 60 11.60 -9.72 -3.61
C MET A 60 10.76 -9.86 -2.36
N VAL A 61 9.49 -9.42 -2.41
CA VAL A 61 8.59 -9.52 -1.27
C VAL A 61 8.38 -10.97 -0.85
N LYS A 62 8.13 -11.84 -1.83
CA LYS A 62 7.93 -13.27 -1.54
C LYS A 62 9.15 -13.86 -0.85
N SER A 63 10.33 -13.51 -1.32
CA SER A 63 11.57 -14.02 -0.77
C SER A 63 11.76 -13.57 0.68
N ILE A 64 11.49 -12.31 0.96
CA ILE A 64 11.64 -11.77 2.30
C ILE A 64 10.64 -12.41 3.26
N VAL A 65 9.40 -12.60 2.82
CA VAL A 65 8.38 -13.22 3.66
C VAL A 65 8.72 -14.68 3.92
N ALA A 66 9.18 -15.40 2.89
CA ALA A 66 9.56 -16.80 3.05
C ALA A 66 10.72 -16.96 4.03
N ALA A 67 11.62 -15.99 4.07
CA ALA A 67 12.75 -16.01 5.00
C ALA A 67 12.35 -15.57 6.41
N GLN A 68 11.13 -15.07 6.58
CA GLN A 68 10.62 -14.57 7.85
C GLN A 68 11.49 -13.46 8.42
N ASP A 69 11.98 -12.61 7.53
CA ASP A 69 12.84 -11.50 7.89
C ASP A 69 11.97 -10.34 8.37
N THR A 70 11.65 -10.33 9.65
CA THR A 70 10.73 -9.35 10.22
C THR A 70 11.15 -7.91 10.00
N PRO A 71 12.40 -7.51 10.20
CA PRO A 71 12.77 -6.11 9.94
C PRO A 71 12.51 -5.70 8.49
N SER A 72 12.79 -6.59 7.54
CA SER A 72 12.55 -6.28 6.13
C SER A 72 11.07 -6.23 5.81
N ILE A 73 10.27 -7.09 6.43
CA ILE A 73 8.82 -7.07 6.24
C ILE A 73 8.25 -5.74 6.73
N ILE A 74 8.69 -5.28 7.88
CA ILE A 74 8.25 -4.00 8.43
C ILE A 74 8.62 -2.86 7.51
N LYS A 75 9.83 -2.91 6.95
CA LYS A 75 10.27 -1.88 6.02
C LYS A 75 9.40 -1.86 4.76
N ILE A 76 9.01 -3.05 4.27
CA ILE A 76 8.13 -3.13 3.12
C ILE A 76 6.79 -2.46 3.42
N PHE A 77 6.21 -2.73 4.59
CA PHE A 77 4.95 -2.09 4.95
C PHE A 77 5.08 -0.58 5.02
N LYS A 78 6.15 -0.10 5.62
CA LYS A 78 6.38 1.35 5.67
C LYS A 78 6.45 1.93 4.26
N ASP A 79 7.23 1.29 3.39
CA ASP A 79 7.38 1.76 2.03
C ASP A 79 6.06 1.77 1.29
N LEU A 80 5.25 0.71 1.46
CA LEU A 80 3.96 0.63 0.78
C LEU A 80 2.99 1.70 1.26
N ILE A 81 2.92 1.91 2.56
CA ILE A 81 2.04 2.94 3.13
C ILE A 81 2.40 4.29 2.55
N LEU A 82 3.69 4.63 2.55
CA LEU A 82 4.12 5.95 2.12
C LEU A 82 4.03 6.13 0.61
N LYS A 83 4.26 5.06 -0.15
CA LYS A 83 4.08 5.14 -1.60
C LYS A 83 2.63 5.26 -2.00
N ALA A 84 1.74 4.64 -1.23
CA ALA A 84 0.32 4.64 -1.55
C ALA A 84 -0.39 5.91 -1.09
N TYR A 85 0.15 6.61 -0.11
CA TYR A 85 -0.49 7.79 0.44
C TYR A 85 -0.56 8.94 -0.55
N GLY A 86 -1.68 9.64 -0.57
CA GLY A 86 -1.83 10.81 -1.39
C GLY A 86 -3.10 11.56 -1.02
N GLU A 87 -3.37 12.61 -1.77
CA GLU A 87 -4.55 13.45 -1.56
C GLU A 87 -5.27 13.66 -2.89
N LYS A 88 -6.59 13.52 -2.86
CA LYS A 88 -7.38 13.79 -4.07
C LYS A 88 -7.39 15.27 -4.35
N SER A 89 -7.23 15.63 -5.63
CA SER A 89 -7.45 17.01 -6.02
C SER A 89 -8.94 17.33 -5.87
N PRO A 90 -9.30 18.63 -5.70
CA PRO A 90 -10.71 18.98 -5.52
C PRO A 90 -11.61 18.54 -6.66
N ASP A 91 -11.09 18.52 -7.89
CA ASP A 91 -11.87 18.06 -9.04
C ASP A 91 -11.82 16.54 -9.23
N GLY A 92 -11.08 15.84 -8.39
CA GLY A 92 -11.00 14.38 -8.46
C GLY A 92 -10.16 13.82 -9.58
N LYS A 93 -9.53 14.69 -10.36
CA LYS A 93 -8.78 14.21 -11.53
C LYS A 93 -7.38 13.72 -11.20
N ARG A 94 -6.82 14.17 -10.09
CA ARG A 94 -5.47 13.80 -9.71
C ARG A 94 -5.47 13.21 -8.32
N PHE A 95 -4.66 12.19 -8.13
CA PHE A 95 -4.31 11.73 -6.80
C PHE A 95 -2.91 12.25 -6.56
N MET A 96 -2.82 13.32 -5.77
CA MET A 96 -1.59 14.06 -5.63
C MET A 96 -0.64 13.35 -4.68
N LYS A 97 0.57 13.12 -5.15
CA LYS A 97 1.61 12.48 -4.37
C LYS A 97 2.90 13.28 -4.50
N SER A 98 3.65 13.33 -3.42
CA SER A 98 4.97 13.95 -3.43
C SER A 98 5.72 13.46 -2.21
N ASP A 99 7.04 13.62 -2.22
CA ASP A 99 7.84 13.30 -1.05
C ASP A 99 7.42 14.16 0.13
N GLU A 100 7.05 15.40 -0.14
CA GLU A 100 6.62 16.30 0.91
C GLU A 100 5.35 15.80 1.60
N LEU A 101 4.36 15.39 0.80
CA LEU A 101 3.10 14.86 1.36
C LEU A 101 3.34 13.59 2.15
N SER A 102 4.15 12.68 1.61
CA SER A 102 4.43 11.42 2.31
C SER A 102 5.19 11.66 3.60
N THR A 103 6.18 12.55 3.57
CA THR A 103 6.94 12.87 4.76
C THR A 103 6.05 13.51 5.82
N ALA A 104 5.20 14.45 5.41
CA ALA A 104 4.30 15.10 6.35
C ALA A 104 3.36 14.08 7.00
N PHE A 105 2.81 13.17 6.22
CA PHE A 105 1.95 12.13 6.77
C PHE A 105 2.72 11.23 7.74
N SER A 106 3.94 10.87 7.40
CA SER A 106 4.75 9.98 8.25
C SER A 106 5.08 10.62 9.61
N GLN A 107 4.92 11.92 9.72
CA GLN A 107 5.21 12.63 10.95
C GLN A 107 4.00 12.82 11.84
N THR A 108 2.85 12.27 11.46
CA THR A 108 1.62 12.39 12.23
C THR A 108 1.41 11.16 13.11
N GLU A 109 0.64 11.34 14.19
CA GLU A 109 0.21 10.20 14.99
C GLU A 109 -0.75 9.32 14.22
N ALA A 110 -1.44 9.86 13.21
CA ALA A 110 -2.29 9.05 12.35
C ALA A 110 -1.49 7.95 11.65
N TYR A 111 -0.31 8.29 11.17
CA TYR A 111 0.57 7.30 10.54
C TYR A 111 0.95 6.22 11.55
N SER A 112 1.29 6.63 12.77
CA SER A 112 1.67 5.68 13.81
C SER A 112 0.54 4.70 14.12
N GLU A 113 -0.69 5.22 14.23
CA GLU A 113 -1.84 4.36 14.50
C GLU A 113 -2.04 3.36 13.37
N LEU A 114 -1.96 3.82 12.13
CA LEU A 114 -2.11 2.93 10.99
C LEU A 114 -1.01 1.89 10.95
N PHE A 115 0.22 2.34 11.12
CA PHE A 115 1.37 1.43 11.06
C PHE A 115 1.25 0.32 12.09
N MET A 116 0.89 0.68 13.33
CA MET A 116 0.75 -0.31 14.38
C MET A 116 -0.40 -1.28 14.11
N GLU A 117 -1.49 -0.77 13.55
CA GLU A 117 -2.60 -1.63 13.18
C GLU A 117 -2.15 -2.70 12.18
N LEU A 118 -1.43 -2.27 11.15
CA LEU A 118 -0.98 -3.20 10.12
C LEU A 118 0.13 -4.12 10.61
N ALA A 119 0.98 -3.62 11.48
CA ALA A 119 2.10 -4.43 11.99
C ALA A 119 1.64 -5.51 12.97
N THR A 120 0.48 -5.32 13.61
CA THR A 120 0.04 -6.24 14.64
C THR A 120 -1.17 -7.09 14.26
N ASP A 121 -1.73 -6.89 13.07
CA ASP A 121 -2.93 -7.61 12.65
C ASP A 121 -2.75 -8.01 11.18
N ALA A 122 -2.44 -9.29 10.97
CA ALA A 122 -2.14 -9.80 9.64
C ALA A 122 -3.33 -9.67 8.69
N GLU A 123 -4.54 -9.82 9.22
CA GLU A 123 -5.74 -9.72 8.40
C GLU A 123 -5.92 -8.28 7.89
N LYS A 124 -5.73 -7.32 8.77
CA LYS A 124 -5.82 -5.92 8.36
C LYS A 124 -4.71 -5.52 7.41
N ALA A 125 -3.53 -6.09 7.59
CA ALA A 125 -2.43 -5.86 6.66
C ALA A 125 -2.79 -6.36 5.27
N ALA A 126 -3.38 -7.56 5.18
CA ALA A 126 -3.79 -8.12 3.90
C ALA A 126 -4.87 -7.26 3.25
N GLU A 127 -5.86 -6.81 4.05
CA GLU A 127 -6.90 -5.92 3.54
C GLU A 127 -6.32 -4.63 2.99
N PHE A 128 -5.35 -4.06 3.68
CA PHE A 128 -4.72 -2.84 3.23
C PHE A 128 -4.02 -3.04 1.88
N VAL A 129 -3.21 -4.09 1.78
CA VAL A 129 -2.50 -4.36 0.53
C VAL A 129 -3.48 -4.58 -0.62
N ASN A 130 -4.54 -5.36 -0.38
CA ASN A 130 -5.53 -5.60 -1.41
C ASN A 130 -6.29 -4.34 -1.78
N GLY A 131 -6.44 -3.41 -0.84
CA GLY A 131 -7.19 -2.19 -1.10
C GLY A 131 -6.40 -1.14 -1.86
N ILE A 132 -5.08 -1.18 -1.82
CA ILE A 132 -4.28 -0.13 -2.49
C ILE A 132 -3.93 -0.48 -3.92
N ILE A 133 -4.11 -1.73 -4.35
CA ILE A 133 -3.81 -2.12 -5.74
C ILE A 133 -5.10 -2.28 -6.51
N PRO A 134 -5.04 -2.18 -7.86
CA PRO A 134 -6.27 -2.34 -8.65
C PRO A 134 -6.94 -3.67 -8.39
N ALA A 135 -8.27 -3.69 -8.41
CA ALA A 135 -9.04 -4.86 -8.02
C ALA A 135 -8.68 -6.11 -8.82
N GLU A 136 -8.47 -5.96 -10.13
CA GLU A 136 -8.10 -7.11 -10.94
C GLU A 136 -6.75 -7.67 -10.56
N ILE A 137 -5.81 -6.78 -10.26
CA ILE A 137 -4.47 -7.20 -9.85
C ILE A 137 -4.55 -7.91 -8.50
N ALA A 138 -5.36 -7.38 -7.58
CA ALA A 138 -5.53 -8.00 -6.27
C ALA A 138 -6.10 -9.41 -6.41
N ALA A 139 -7.10 -9.58 -7.27
CA ALA A 139 -7.71 -10.89 -7.49
C ALA A 139 -6.72 -11.89 -8.05
N GLU A 140 -5.92 -11.45 -9.02
CA GLU A 140 -4.91 -12.34 -9.60
C GLU A 140 -3.81 -12.66 -8.60
N ALA A 141 -3.40 -11.68 -7.80
CA ALA A 141 -2.40 -11.90 -6.78
C ALA A 141 -2.88 -12.94 -5.77
N ALA A 142 -4.16 -12.87 -5.39
CA ALA A 142 -4.72 -13.83 -4.46
C ALA A 142 -4.69 -15.25 -5.05
N LYS A 143 -5.01 -15.38 -6.35
CA LYS A 143 -4.95 -16.67 -7.01
C LYS A 143 -3.52 -17.21 -7.06
N GLN A 144 -2.55 -16.32 -7.17
CA GLN A 144 -1.15 -16.73 -7.21
C GLN A 144 -0.57 -16.97 -5.82
N GLY A 145 -1.33 -16.69 -4.78
CA GLY A 145 -0.86 -16.87 -3.41
C GLY A 145 -0.03 -15.72 -2.89
N ILE A 146 0.02 -14.61 -3.61
CA ILE A 146 0.84 -13.48 -3.19
C ILE A 146 0.33 -12.85 -1.91
N THR A 147 -0.98 -12.68 -1.80
CA THR A 147 -1.55 -12.06 -0.61
C THR A 147 -1.52 -12.98 0.60
N SER A 148 -1.38 -14.28 0.39
CA SER A 148 -1.33 -15.20 1.51
C SER A 148 -0.02 -15.10 2.29
N VAL A 149 1.00 -14.47 1.72
CA VAL A 149 2.27 -14.32 2.43
C VAL A 149 2.17 -13.37 3.62
N THR A 150 1.09 -12.62 3.72
CA THR A 150 0.89 -11.73 4.86
C THR A 150 0.20 -12.42 6.03
N ASN A 151 -0.17 -13.66 5.89
CA ASN A 151 -0.84 -14.39 6.98
C ASN A 151 0.15 -14.98 7.96
#